data_4c05c6900f17e7e0af512d39058604ca
#
_entry.id   4c05c6900f17e7e0af512d39058604ca
#
_cell.length_a   1.000
_cell.length_b   1.000
_cell.length_c   1.000
_cell.angle_alpha   90.00
_cell.angle_beta   90.00
_cell.angle_gamma   90.00
#
_symmetry.space_group_name_H-M   'P 1'
#
loop_
_entity.id
_entity.type
_entity.pdbx_description
1 polymer ?
#
loop_
_entity_poly.entity_id
_entity_poly.type
_entity_poly.pdbx_seq_one_letter_code
_entity_poly.pdbx_strand_id
1 'polypeptide(L)'
;MINKKLLSFDRGALRYVGANVAFQWLGMLCNVIFVRAIAQLVGAAFAGSLTSAQLWQNLVLCLATVPMRFAFTMLASAMSDQASKDVKRTLRSSIYAKLARLGPNYTETAATSEVVMLASEGVEQIDTYFAKYLPQLFYSLLAPVTLFALLVGVHARSAIILLCCVPLIPMSIVAVQKFAKKLLANYWGEYTTLGDSFLENIQGLTTLKIYQADGWKHEQMNAQAERFRKITMKVLTMQLNSVTLMDLMAYGGAGLGIISAVAAFAAGRLTLTATLTIVLLAADFFLPLRLLGSYFHIAMNGAA
;
A
#
# COMPACT_ATOMS: atom_id res chain seq x y z
N MET A 1 -2.47 13.27 -4.27
CA MET A 1 -2.95 11.92 -4.00
C MET A 1 -3.67 11.29 -5.19
N ILE A 2 -4.68 11.89 -5.74
CA ILE A 2 -5.39 11.34 -6.92
C ILE A 2 -5.02 12.17 -8.15
N ASN A 3 -4.39 11.55 -9.15
CA ASN A 3 -4.08 12.23 -10.41
C ASN A 3 -5.27 12.12 -11.36
N LYS A 4 -6.00 13.23 -11.54
CA LYS A 4 -7.21 13.27 -12.40
C LYS A 4 -6.95 12.85 -13.85
N LYS A 5 -5.74 13.12 -14.37
CA LYS A 5 -5.36 12.73 -15.74
C LYS A 5 -5.24 11.21 -15.87
N LEU A 6 -4.68 10.53 -14.86
CA LEU A 6 -4.59 9.07 -14.85
C LEU A 6 -5.97 8.41 -14.76
N LEU A 7 -6.89 8.93 -13.93
CA LEU A 7 -8.25 8.41 -13.80
C LEU A 7 -9.09 8.53 -15.08
N SER A 8 -8.85 9.56 -15.89
CA SER A 8 -9.57 9.74 -17.15
C SER A 8 -9.05 8.85 -18.27
N PHE A 9 -7.87 8.24 -18.09
CA PHE A 9 -7.18 7.50 -19.15
C PHE A 9 -7.80 6.12 -19.41
N ASP A 10 -8.23 5.41 -18.36
CA ASP A 10 -8.85 4.08 -18.51
C ASP A 10 -10.04 3.90 -17.55
N ARG A 11 -11.25 4.11 -18.13
CA ARG A 11 -12.50 3.86 -17.40
C ARG A 11 -12.82 2.37 -17.22
N GLY A 12 -12.23 1.49 -18.03
CA GLY A 12 -12.38 0.04 -17.93
C GLY A 12 -11.77 -0.50 -16.65
N ALA A 13 -10.54 -0.10 -16.35
CA ALA A 13 -9.81 -0.50 -15.15
C ALA A 13 -10.53 -0.09 -13.85
N LEU A 14 -11.26 1.04 -13.84
CA LEU A 14 -12.00 1.48 -12.66
C LEU A 14 -13.11 0.52 -12.21
N ARG A 15 -13.70 -0.27 -13.11
CA ARG A 15 -14.68 -1.30 -12.76
C ARG A 15 -14.03 -2.42 -11.93
N TYR A 16 -12.85 -2.85 -12.33
CA TYR A 16 -12.06 -3.86 -11.60
C TYR A 16 -11.58 -3.34 -10.26
N VAL A 17 -11.17 -2.05 -10.20
CA VAL A 17 -10.84 -1.38 -8.93
C VAL A 17 -12.03 -1.37 -7.98
N GLY A 18 -13.24 -1.00 -8.47
CA GLY A 18 -14.46 -1.02 -7.67
C GLY A 18 -14.83 -2.43 -7.17
N ALA A 19 -14.74 -3.43 -8.04
CA ALA A 19 -14.98 -4.83 -7.67
C ALA A 19 -13.96 -5.33 -6.63
N ASN A 20 -12.68 -4.97 -6.78
CA ASN A 20 -11.63 -5.28 -5.82
C ASN A 20 -11.96 -4.71 -4.43
N VAL A 21 -12.32 -3.42 -4.37
CA VAL A 21 -12.72 -2.77 -3.10
C VAL A 21 -13.91 -3.46 -2.48
N ALA A 22 -14.92 -3.83 -3.26
CA ALA A 22 -16.11 -4.52 -2.78
C ALA A 22 -15.76 -5.90 -2.19
N PHE A 23 -14.91 -6.69 -2.85
CA PHE A 23 -14.48 -7.99 -2.34
C PHE A 23 -13.60 -7.86 -1.08
N GLN A 24 -12.70 -6.89 -1.01
CA GLN A 24 -11.94 -6.61 0.20
C GLN A 24 -12.87 -6.24 1.36
N TRP A 25 -13.87 -5.41 1.11
CA TRP A 25 -14.86 -5.01 2.10
C TRP A 25 -15.71 -6.18 2.59
N LEU A 26 -16.18 -7.05 1.69
CA LEU A 26 -16.89 -8.30 2.06
C LEU A 26 -15.98 -9.23 2.88
N GLY A 27 -14.72 -9.35 2.52
CA GLY A 27 -13.73 -10.11 3.30
C GLY A 27 -13.54 -9.55 4.72
N MET A 28 -13.56 -8.22 4.89
CA MET A 28 -13.53 -7.56 6.19
C MET A 28 -14.81 -7.86 7.00
N LEU A 29 -15.99 -7.83 6.39
CA LEU A 29 -17.23 -8.18 7.07
C LEU A 29 -17.22 -9.64 7.55
N CYS A 30 -16.69 -10.57 6.76
CA CYS A 30 -16.47 -11.96 7.20
C CYS A 30 -15.54 -12.01 8.42
N ASN A 31 -14.47 -11.20 8.45
CA ASN A 31 -13.57 -11.10 9.60
C ASN A 31 -14.30 -10.59 10.86
N VAL A 32 -15.16 -9.58 10.73
CA VAL A 32 -15.97 -9.07 11.85
C VAL A 32 -16.90 -10.15 12.40
N ILE A 33 -17.57 -10.91 11.52
CA ILE A 33 -18.44 -12.03 11.93
C ILE A 33 -17.62 -13.10 12.66
N PHE A 34 -16.46 -13.47 12.12
CA PHE A 34 -15.55 -14.45 12.72
C PHE A 34 -15.09 -14.02 14.12
N VAL A 35 -14.61 -12.78 14.26
CA VAL A 35 -14.16 -12.21 15.53
C VAL A 35 -15.29 -12.18 16.55
N ARG A 36 -16.50 -11.78 16.14
CA ARG A 36 -17.67 -11.75 17.00
C ARG A 36 -18.07 -13.15 17.48
N ALA A 37 -18.03 -14.15 16.60
CA ALA A 37 -18.32 -15.54 16.95
C ALA A 37 -17.31 -16.07 18.00
N ILE A 38 -16.01 -15.81 17.82
CA ILE A 38 -14.99 -16.16 18.81
C ILE A 38 -15.22 -15.45 20.14
N ALA A 39 -15.48 -14.14 20.12
CA ALA A 39 -15.72 -13.36 21.32
C ALA A 39 -16.95 -13.86 22.08
N GLN A 40 -18.01 -14.27 21.39
CA GLN A 40 -19.20 -14.88 21.99
C GLN A 40 -18.90 -16.24 22.64
N LEU A 41 -18.13 -17.11 21.97
CA LEU A 41 -17.74 -18.40 22.54
C LEU A 41 -16.92 -18.23 23.81
N VAL A 42 -15.89 -17.36 23.77
CA VAL A 42 -15.04 -17.11 24.94
C VAL A 42 -15.84 -16.47 26.09
N GLY A 43 -16.72 -15.49 25.77
CA GLY A 43 -17.56 -14.84 26.76
C GLY A 43 -18.54 -15.79 27.41
N ALA A 44 -19.21 -16.67 26.66
CA ALA A 44 -20.12 -17.68 27.16
C ALA A 44 -19.42 -18.79 27.99
N ALA A 45 -18.21 -19.18 27.55
CA ALA A 45 -17.40 -20.14 28.30
C ALA A 45 -16.98 -19.57 29.65
N PHE A 46 -16.56 -18.32 29.70
CA PHE A 46 -16.15 -17.63 30.92
C PHE A 46 -17.33 -17.43 31.88
N ALA A 47 -18.53 -17.14 31.36
CA ALA A 47 -19.76 -16.99 32.16
C ALA A 47 -20.36 -18.33 32.62
N GLY A 48 -19.79 -19.47 32.22
CA GLY A 48 -20.32 -20.80 32.52
C GLY A 48 -21.67 -21.08 31.88
N SER A 49 -22.12 -20.27 30.91
CA SER A 49 -23.43 -20.34 30.24
C SER A 49 -23.36 -20.95 28.83
N LEU A 50 -22.31 -21.67 28.53
CA LEU A 50 -22.07 -22.26 27.21
C LEU A 50 -23.03 -23.38 26.93
N THR A 51 -23.98 -23.16 26.03
CA THR A 51 -24.93 -24.20 25.57
C THR A 51 -24.35 -24.92 24.35
N SER A 52 -24.57 -26.25 24.23
CA SER A 52 -24.07 -27.00 23.05
C SER A 52 -24.60 -26.45 21.73
N ALA A 53 -25.83 -25.92 21.69
CA ALA A 53 -26.37 -25.25 20.51
C ALA A 53 -25.57 -23.97 20.11
N GLN A 54 -25.21 -23.13 21.08
CA GLN A 54 -24.41 -21.94 20.87
C GLN A 54 -22.98 -22.29 20.38
N LEU A 55 -22.41 -23.36 20.95
CA LEU A 55 -21.11 -23.87 20.52
C LEU A 55 -21.16 -24.28 19.06
N TRP A 56 -22.12 -25.09 18.65
CA TRP A 56 -22.27 -25.54 17.27
C TRP A 56 -22.56 -24.39 16.31
N GLN A 57 -23.42 -23.45 16.65
CA GLN A 57 -23.72 -22.28 15.82
C GLN A 57 -22.48 -21.43 15.57
N ASN A 58 -21.72 -21.06 16.60
CA ASN A 58 -20.53 -20.24 16.45
C ASN A 58 -19.40 -21.00 15.76
N LEU A 59 -19.27 -22.33 16.00
CA LEU A 59 -18.31 -23.16 15.31
C LEU A 59 -18.57 -23.20 13.78
N VAL A 60 -19.84 -23.43 13.40
CA VAL A 60 -20.25 -23.42 11.99
C VAL A 60 -20.00 -22.04 11.35
N LEU A 61 -20.32 -20.94 12.06
CA LEU A 61 -20.03 -19.59 11.60
C LEU A 61 -18.51 -19.38 11.38
N CYS A 62 -17.68 -19.77 12.33
CA CYS A 62 -16.22 -19.69 12.17
C CYS A 62 -15.73 -20.53 10.99
N LEU A 63 -16.24 -21.76 10.86
CA LEU A 63 -15.83 -22.67 9.78
C LEU A 63 -16.29 -22.17 8.40
N ALA A 64 -17.44 -21.50 8.30
CA ALA A 64 -17.95 -20.93 7.05
C ALA A 64 -17.26 -19.61 6.67
N THR A 65 -16.95 -18.75 7.64
CA THR A 65 -16.35 -17.44 7.37
C THR A 65 -14.92 -17.53 6.86
N VAL A 66 -14.13 -18.53 7.27
CA VAL A 66 -12.75 -18.71 6.83
C VAL A 66 -12.65 -18.97 5.31
N PRO A 67 -13.32 -20.01 4.73
CA PRO A 67 -13.27 -20.22 3.29
C PRO A 67 -13.94 -19.08 2.49
N MET A 68 -14.98 -18.46 3.05
CA MET A 68 -15.65 -17.32 2.41
C MET A 68 -14.71 -16.10 2.33
N ARG A 69 -13.97 -15.80 3.39
CA ARG A 69 -12.93 -14.77 3.40
C ARG A 69 -11.81 -15.08 2.40
N PHE A 70 -11.37 -16.34 2.34
CA PHE A 70 -10.39 -16.79 1.36
C PHE A 70 -10.89 -16.57 -0.07
N ALA A 71 -12.13 -16.96 -0.37
CA ALA A 71 -12.74 -16.75 -1.69
C ALA A 71 -12.79 -15.26 -2.06
N PHE A 72 -13.22 -14.38 -1.15
CA PHE A 72 -13.22 -12.93 -1.41
C PHE A 72 -11.81 -12.37 -1.60
N THR A 73 -10.83 -12.85 -0.89
CA THR A 73 -9.43 -12.44 -1.07
C THR A 73 -8.91 -12.87 -2.45
N MET A 74 -9.22 -14.08 -2.90
CA MET A 74 -8.89 -14.58 -4.24
C MET A 74 -9.58 -13.76 -5.33
N LEU A 75 -10.87 -13.45 -5.17
CA LEU A 75 -11.62 -12.62 -6.12
C LEU A 75 -11.06 -11.18 -6.16
N ALA A 76 -10.70 -10.59 -5.02
CA ALA A 76 -10.07 -9.29 -4.97
C ALA A 76 -8.73 -9.29 -5.72
N SER A 77 -7.88 -10.31 -5.51
CA SER A 77 -6.62 -10.47 -6.24
C SER A 77 -6.86 -10.64 -7.74
N ALA A 78 -7.81 -11.47 -8.15
CA ALA A 78 -8.16 -11.65 -9.56
C ALA A 78 -8.62 -10.34 -10.22
N MET A 79 -9.38 -9.50 -9.50
CA MET A 79 -9.78 -8.17 -10.00
C MET A 79 -8.59 -7.22 -10.10
N SER A 80 -7.65 -7.27 -9.17
CA SER A 80 -6.38 -6.54 -9.25
C SER A 80 -5.59 -6.92 -10.50
N ASP A 81 -5.47 -8.22 -10.78
CA ASP A 81 -4.76 -8.73 -11.96
C ASP A 81 -5.46 -8.33 -13.27
N GLN A 82 -6.79 -8.30 -13.30
CA GLN A 82 -7.53 -7.83 -14.47
C GLN A 82 -7.34 -6.33 -14.70
N ALA A 83 -7.39 -5.53 -13.64
CA ALA A 83 -7.10 -4.09 -13.72
C ALA A 83 -5.68 -3.84 -14.25
N SER A 84 -4.69 -4.59 -13.76
CA SER A 84 -3.31 -4.58 -14.23
C SER A 84 -3.20 -4.86 -15.73
N LYS A 85 -3.79 -5.95 -16.20
CA LYS A 85 -3.76 -6.36 -17.61
C LYS A 85 -4.39 -5.31 -18.53
N ASP A 86 -5.52 -4.74 -18.11
CA ASP A 86 -6.26 -3.76 -18.90
C ASP A 86 -5.45 -2.46 -19.04
N VAL A 87 -4.91 -1.94 -17.93
CA VAL A 87 -4.05 -0.75 -17.92
C VAL A 87 -2.80 -0.94 -18.77
N LYS A 88 -2.08 -2.07 -18.61
CA LYS A 88 -0.87 -2.38 -19.39
C LYS A 88 -1.17 -2.43 -20.88
N ARG A 89 -2.26 -3.08 -21.26
CA ARG A 89 -2.68 -3.19 -22.65
C ARG A 89 -3.01 -1.82 -23.25
N THR A 90 -3.79 -1.01 -22.54
CA THR A 90 -4.22 0.33 -22.96
C THR A 90 -3.03 1.27 -23.11
N LEU A 91 -2.12 1.28 -22.12
CA LEU A 91 -0.92 2.13 -22.15
C LEU A 91 0.02 1.74 -23.31
N ARG A 92 0.36 0.45 -23.44
CA ARG A 92 1.24 -0.02 -24.51
C ARG A 92 0.63 0.25 -25.88
N SER A 93 -0.66 -0.02 -26.06
CA SER A 93 -1.37 0.29 -27.30
C SER A 93 -1.32 1.79 -27.63
N SER A 94 -1.48 2.66 -26.64
CA SER A 94 -1.41 4.12 -26.82
C SER A 94 -0.01 4.59 -27.19
N ILE A 95 1.03 4.01 -26.59
CA ILE A 95 2.43 4.30 -26.93
C ILE A 95 2.72 3.90 -28.37
N TYR A 96 2.36 2.67 -28.76
CA TYR A 96 2.56 2.20 -30.14
C TYR A 96 1.77 3.02 -31.17
N ALA A 97 0.51 3.36 -30.89
CA ALA A 97 -0.29 4.21 -31.76
C ALA A 97 0.31 5.60 -31.94
N LYS A 98 0.90 6.18 -30.87
CA LYS A 98 1.57 7.47 -30.95
C LYS A 98 2.88 7.39 -31.73
N LEU A 99 3.68 6.34 -31.52
CA LEU A 99 4.90 6.09 -32.31
C LEU A 99 4.59 5.91 -33.79
N ALA A 100 3.57 5.13 -34.13
CA ALA A 100 3.15 4.94 -35.53
C ALA A 100 2.70 6.27 -36.19
N ARG A 101 2.07 7.18 -35.41
CA ARG A 101 1.70 8.53 -35.93
C ARG A 101 2.88 9.43 -36.14
N LEU A 102 3.93 9.35 -35.30
CA LEU A 102 5.15 10.14 -35.43
C LEU A 102 6.02 9.64 -36.60
N GLY A 103 5.86 8.37 -37.00
CA GLY A 103 6.63 7.77 -38.08
C GLY A 103 8.14 7.70 -37.78
N PRO A 104 9.01 7.65 -38.82
CA PRO A 104 10.46 7.55 -38.64
C PRO A 104 11.09 8.73 -37.86
N ASN A 105 10.45 9.87 -37.86
CA ASN A 105 10.94 11.10 -37.25
C ASN A 105 10.67 11.18 -35.72
N TYR A 106 10.18 10.11 -35.10
CA TYR A 106 9.94 10.12 -33.64
C TYR A 106 11.20 10.41 -32.83
N THR A 107 12.39 10.10 -33.37
CA THR A 107 13.69 10.34 -32.73
C THR A 107 14.01 11.84 -32.55
N GLU A 108 13.41 12.72 -33.34
CA GLU A 108 13.50 14.17 -33.16
C GLU A 108 12.73 14.66 -31.92
N THR A 109 11.74 13.88 -31.45
CA THR A 109 10.86 14.27 -30.34
C THR A 109 11.20 13.54 -29.04
N ALA A 110 11.68 12.30 -29.12
CA ALA A 110 12.03 11.48 -27.97
C ALA A 110 13.16 10.49 -28.32
N ALA A 111 14.12 10.30 -27.42
CA ALA A 111 15.16 9.30 -27.60
C ALA A 111 14.58 7.88 -27.61
N THR A 112 15.12 6.99 -28.43
CA THR A 112 14.66 5.58 -28.51
C THR A 112 14.76 4.89 -27.14
N SER A 113 15.82 5.16 -26.37
CA SER A 113 16.00 4.63 -25.02
C SER A 113 14.90 5.08 -24.07
N GLU A 114 14.47 6.35 -24.14
CA GLU A 114 13.40 6.90 -23.34
C GLU A 114 12.04 6.22 -23.66
N VAL A 115 11.77 6.02 -24.95
CA VAL A 115 10.54 5.33 -25.40
C VAL A 115 10.51 3.89 -24.92
N VAL A 116 11.63 3.15 -25.03
CA VAL A 116 11.75 1.77 -24.56
C VAL A 116 11.57 1.71 -23.02
N MET A 117 12.23 2.61 -22.29
CA MET A 117 12.11 2.69 -20.83
C MET A 117 10.67 3.01 -20.40
N LEU A 118 10.01 3.93 -21.10
CA LEU A 118 8.61 4.27 -20.82
C LEU A 118 7.68 3.08 -21.08
N ALA A 119 7.86 2.34 -22.17
CA ALA A 119 7.04 1.20 -22.55
C ALA A 119 7.27 -0.04 -21.65
N SER A 120 8.44 -0.15 -21.03
CA SER A 120 8.79 -1.23 -20.10
C SER A 120 8.53 -0.81 -18.64
N GLU A 121 9.43 -0.02 -18.05
CA GLU A 121 9.39 0.33 -16.63
C GLU A 121 8.27 1.33 -16.27
N GLY A 122 8.02 2.33 -17.14
CA GLY A 122 6.98 3.32 -16.91
C GLY A 122 5.59 2.69 -16.82
N VAL A 123 5.30 1.74 -17.71
CA VAL A 123 4.03 1.00 -17.71
C VAL A 123 3.88 0.15 -16.43
N GLU A 124 4.95 -0.51 -15.96
CA GLU A 124 4.92 -1.31 -14.73
C GLU A 124 4.69 -0.45 -13.48
N GLN A 125 5.21 0.77 -13.45
CA GLN A 125 4.98 1.68 -12.32
C GLN A 125 3.54 2.20 -12.27
N ILE A 126 2.94 2.52 -13.43
CA ILE A 126 1.53 2.95 -13.52
C ILE A 126 0.59 1.79 -13.20
N ASP A 127 0.95 0.56 -13.57
CA ASP A 127 0.23 -0.64 -13.21
C ASP A 127 0.07 -0.77 -11.69
N THR A 128 1.15 -0.60 -10.93
CA THR A 128 1.10 -0.65 -9.46
C THR A 128 0.15 0.41 -8.87
N TYR A 129 0.03 1.57 -9.50
CA TYR A 129 -0.93 2.59 -9.09
C TYR A 129 -2.38 2.11 -9.22
N PHE A 130 -2.76 1.51 -10.34
CA PHE A 130 -4.14 1.05 -10.58
C PHE A 130 -4.46 -0.27 -9.89
N ALA A 131 -3.53 -1.22 -9.89
CA ALA A 131 -3.75 -2.55 -9.35
C ALA A 131 -3.71 -2.62 -7.81
N LYS A 132 -2.87 -1.80 -7.16
CA LYS A 132 -2.63 -1.88 -5.71
C LYS A 132 -3.02 -0.61 -4.97
N TYR A 133 -2.47 0.56 -5.40
CA TYR A 133 -2.65 1.79 -4.64
C TYR A 133 -4.10 2.29 -4.65
N LEU A 134 -4.73 2.35 -5.81
CA LEU A 134 -6.07 2.92 -5.97
C LEU A 134 -7.16 2.09 -5.24
N PRO A 135 -7.22 0.75 -5.37
CA PRO A 135 -8.13 -0.06 -4.57
C PRO A 135 -7.90 0.10 -3.07
N GLN A 136 -6.63 0.09 -2.63
CA GLN A 136 -6.29 0.25 -1.23
C GLN A 136 -6.68 1.62 -0.67
N LEU A 137 -6.59 2.68 -1.48
CA LEU A 137 -7.02 4.02 -1.09
C LEU A 137 -8.52 4.05 -0.74
N PHE A 138 -9.37 3.51 -1.61
CA PHE A 138 -10.81 3.46 -1.35
C PHE A 138 -11.17 2.53 -0.19
N TYR A 139 -10.53 1.36 -0.14
CA TYR A 139 -10.74 0.42 0.95
C TYR A 139 -10.31 0.99 2.31
N SER A 140 -9.18 1.68 2.36
CA SER A 140 -8.66 2.29 3.60
C SER A 140 -9.53 3.43 4.15
N LEU A 141 -10.36 4.04 3.32
CA LEU A 141 -11.37 5.01 3.76
C LEU A 141 -12.66 4.32 4.22
N LEU A 142 -13.07 3.26 3.51
CA LEU A 142 -14.33 2.57 3.77
C LEU A 142 -14.26 1.69 5.03
N ALA A 143 -13.14 0.99 5.24
CA ALA A 143 -13.00 0.03 6.34
C ALA A 143 -13.14 0.66 7.74
N PRO A 144 -12.43 1.75 8.10
CA PRO A 144 -12.58 2.37 9.42
C PRO A 144 -13.99 2.93 9.68
N VAL A 145 -14.63 3.48 8.65
CA VAL A 145 -16.01 4.00 8.77
C VAL A 145 -16.99 2.87 9.04
N THR A 146 -16.85 1.75 8.34
CA THR A 146 -17.70 0.58 8.56
C THR A 146 -17.48 -0.03 9.94
N LEU A 147 -16.22 -0.18 10.35
CA LEU A 147 -15.89 -0.70 11.69
C LEU A 147 -16.39 0.24 12.79
N PHE A 148 -16.28 1.55 12.59
CA PHE A 148 -16.86 2.51 13.52
C PHE A 148 -18.38 2.34 13.65
N ALA A 149 -19.11 2.25 12.54
CA ALA A 149 -20.55 2.04 12.54
C ALA A 149 -20.97 0.74 13.29
N LEU A 150 -20.15 -0.31 13.17
CA LEU A 150 -20.38 -1.57 13.86
C LEU A 150 -20.04 -1.50 15.37
N LEU A 151 -18.96 -0.82 15.72
CA LEU A 151 -18.48 -0.77 17.11
C LEU A 151 -19.11 0.35 17.96
N VAL A 152 -19.68 1.38 17.35
CA VAL A 152 -20.37 2.45 18.09
C VAL A 152 -21.55 1.90 18.88
N GLY A 153 -22.25 0.90 18.35
CA GLY A 153 -23.33 0.19 19.04
C GLY A 153 -22.86 -0.72 20.19
N VAL A 154 -21.57 -1.09 20.22
CA VAL A 154 -20.97 -1.90 21.28
C VAL A 154 -20.42 -1.02 22.40
N HIS A 155 -19.57 -0.05 22.07
CA HIS A 155 -19.01 0.93 23.00
C HIS A 155 -18.56 2.20 22.26
N ALA A 156 -19.39 3.22 22.32
CA ALA A 156 -19.19 4.47 21.57
C ALA A 156 -17.84 5.15 21.90
N ARG A 157 -17.43 5.19 23.19
CA ARG A 157 -16.19 5.85 23.60
C ARG A 157 -14.96 5.22 22.96
N SER A 158 -14.82 3.90 22.97
CA SER A 158 -13.69 3.21 22.34
C SER A 158 -13.72 3.36 20.81
N ALA A 159 -14.91 3.27 20.21
CA ALA A 159 -15.06 3.46 18.75
C ALA A 159 -14.64 4.87 18.29
N ILE A 160 -15.02 5.91 19.05
CA ILE A 160 -14.62 7.31 18.77
C ILE A 160 -13.10 7.47 18.91
N ILE A 161 -12.48 6.92 19.94
CA ILE A 161 -11.01 6.98 20.13
C ILE A 161 -10.32 6.33 18.92
N LEU A 162 -10.73 5.14 18.52
CA LEU A 162 -10.18 4.45 17.35
C LEU A 162 -10.33 5.29 16.09
N LEU A 163 -11.52 5.82 15.82
CA LEU A 163 -11.76 6.64 14.63
C LEU A 163 -10.96 7.96 14.63
N CYS A 164 -10.83 8.62 15.77
CA CYS A 164 -10.03 9.85 15.90
C CYS A 164 -8.54 9.64 15.66
N CYS A 165 -8.02 8.42 15.93
CA CYS A 165 -6.63 8.08 15.64
C CYS A 165 -6.39 7.73 14.18
N VAL A 166 -7.40 7.35 13.39
CA VAL A 166 -7.28 6.98 11.98
C VAL A 166 -6.62 8.07 11.13
N PRO A 167 -7.00 9.37 11.20
CA PRO A 167 -6.40 10.43 10.41
C PRO A 167 -4.92 10.69 10.69
N LEU A 168 -4.38 10.23 11.82
CA LEU A 168 -2.97 10.42 12.17
C LEU A 168 -2.03 9.73 11.17
N ILE A 169 -2.44 8.58 10.60
CA ILE A 169 -1.64 7.86 9.60
C ILE A 169 -1.51 8.68 8.29
N PRO A 170 -2.59 9.11 7.62
CA PRO A 170 -2.45 9.98 6.45
C PRO A 170 -1.70 11.28 6.73
N MET A 171 -1.87 11.87 7.90
CA MET A 171 -1.12 13.08 8.31
C MET A 171 0.39 12.80 8.39
N SER A 172 0.81 11.67 8.96
CA SER A 172 2.21 11.28 9.03
C SER A 172 2.80 11.04 7.64
N ILE A 173 2.05 10.41 6.73
CA ILE A 173 2.46 10.21 5.32
C ILE A 173 2.70 11.56 4.63
N VAL A 174 1.77 12.51 4.75
CA VAL A 174 1.90 13.85 4.14
C VAL A 174 3.07 14.63 4.72
N ALA A 175 3.33 14.53 6.03
CA ALA A 175 4.47 15.18 6.68
C ALA A 175 5.81 14.70 6.12
N VAL A 176 5.97 13.39 5.92
CA VAL A 176 7.19 12.80 5.35
C VAL A 176 7.33 13.11 3.86
N GLN A 177 6.23 13.25 3.12
CA GLN A 177 6.24 13.46 1.67
C GLN A 177 7.02 14.70 1.22
N LYS A 178 7.00 15.79 1.99
CA LYS A 178 7.75 17.01 1.65
C LYS A 178 9.26 16.78 1.63
N PHE A 179 9.77 16.01 2.59
CA PHE A 179 11.18 15.62 2.65
C PHE A 179 11.54 14.60 1.57
N ALA A 180 10.64 13.65 1.32
CA ALA A 180 10.82 12.57 0.37
C ALA A 180 11.06 13.09 -1.06
N LYS A 181 10.30 14.08 -1.53
CA LYS A 181 10.42 14.63 -2.89
C LYS A 181 11.81 15.15 -3.20
N LYS A 182 12.40 15.97 -2.32
CA LYS A 182 13.74 16.53 -2.54
C LYS A 182 14.82 15.44 -2.54
N LEU A 183 14.69 14.49 -1.62
CA LEU A 183 15.66 13.41 -1.48
C LEU A 183 15.61 12.44 -2.67
N LEU A 184 14.40 12.11 -3.16
CA LEU A 184 14.19 11.30 -4.35
C LEU A 184 14.70 11.98 -5.64
N ALA A 185 14.48 13.27 -5.79
CA ALA A 185 15.03 14.02 -6.93
C ALA A 185 16.57 13.94 -6.95
N ASN A 186 17.22 14.10 -5.80
CA ASN A 186 18.66 13.94 -5.69
C ASN A 186 19.12 12.49 -5.96
N TYR A 187 18.37 11.51 -5.49
CA TYR A 187 18.64 10.09 -5.75
C TYR A 187 18.61 9.78 -7.27
N TRP A 188 17.58 10.22 -7.96
CA TRP A 188 17.46 10.02 -9.40
C TRP A 188 18.56 10.75 -10.19
N GLY A 189 18.96 11.96 -9.76
CA GLY A 189 20.07 12.69 -10.35
C GLY A 189 21.41 11.94 -10.23
N GLU A 190 21.73 11.41 -9.05
CA GLU A 190 22.96 10.62 -8.85
C GLU A 190 22.88 9.26 -9.57
N TYR A 191 21.70 8.64 -9.66
CA TYR A 191 21.49 7.39 -10.39
C TYR A 191 21.76 7.54 -11.88
N THR A 192 21.20 8.56 -12.52
CA THR A 192 21.42 8.84 -13.95
C THR A 192 22.88 9.21 -14.22
N THR A 193 23.48 10.08 -13.39
CA THR A 193 24.89 10.45 -13.53
C THR A 193 25.83 9.24 -13.44
N LEU A 194 25.57 8.32 -12.51
CA LEU A 194 26.37 7.10 -12.38
C LEU A 194 26.18 6.18 -13.60
N GLY A 195 24.92 6.04 -14.07
CA GLY A 195 24.58 5.23 -15.23
C GLY A 195 25.23 5.74 -16.51
N ASP A 196 25.17 7.05 -16.75
CA ASP A 196 25.79 7.70 -17.90
C ASP A 196 27.31 7.53 -17.89
N SER A 197 27.95 7.77 -16.73
CA SER A 197 29.39 7.55 -16.56
C SER A 197 29.81 6.10 -16.79
N PHE A 198 28.98 5.16 -16.35
CA PHE A 198 29.22 3.73 -16.56
C PHE A 198 29.18 3.35 -18.04
N LEU A 199 28.17 3.81 -18.77
CA LEU A 199 28.02 3.56 -20.21
C LEU A 199 29.16 4.22 -21.00
N GLU A 200 29.50 5.47 -20.69
CA GLU A 200 30.63 6.18 -21.30
C GLU A 200 31.94 5.41 -21.12
N ASN A 201 32.17 4.88 -19.90
CA ASN A 201 33.38 4.13 -19.59
C ASN A 201 33.47 2.80 -20.33
N ILE A 202 32.34 2.09 -20.50
CA ILE A 202 32.32 0.86 -21.29
C ILE A 202 32.56 1.15 -22.76
N GLN A 203 31.89 2.18 -23.31
CA GLN A 203 32.09 2.57 -24.72
C GLN A 203 33.51 3.06 -25.02
N GLY A 204 34.09 3.78 -24.07
CA GLY A 204 35.49 4.32 -24.17
C GLY A 204 36.56 3.38 -23.63
N LEU A 205 36.22 2.13 -23.25
CA LEU A 205 37.18 1.25 -22.55
C LEU A 205 38.48 1.01 -23.30
N THR A 206 38.42 0.81 -24.62
CA THR A 206 39.60 0.64 -25.48
C THR A 206 40.49 1.89 -25.42
N THR A 207 39.91 3.08 -25.55
CA THR A 207 40.61 4.35 -25.46
C THR A 207 41.28 4.55 -24.09
N LEU A 208 40.54 4.27 -23.01
CA LEU A 208 41.05 4.34 -21.63
C LEU A 208 42.27 3.43 -21.43
N LYS A 209 42.24 2.22 -22.00
CA LYS A 209 43.34 1.26 -21.92
C LYS A 209 44.56 1.72 -22.74
N ILE A 210 44.37 2.24 -23.97
CA ILE A 210 45.45 2.74 -24.81
C ILE A 210 46.23 3.88 -24.13
N TYR A 211 45.43 4.80 -23.48
CA TYR A 211 46.03 5.96 -22.78
C TYR A 211 46.42 5.68 -21.33
N GLN A 212 46.26 4.44 -20.84
CA GLN A 212 46.53 4.04 -19.45
C GLN A 212 45.76 4.89 -18.39
N ALA A 213 44.59 5.40 -18.76
CA ALA A 213 43.76 6.28 -17.94
C ALA A 213 42.67 5.52 -17.14
N ASP A 214 42.66 4.19 -17.27
CA ASP A 214 41.65 3.32 -16.63
C ASP A 214 41.74 3.38 -15.09
N GLY A 215 42.93 3.50 -14.52
CA GLY A 215 43.10 3.65 -13.06
C GLY A 215 42.44 4.93 -12.50
N TRP A 216 42.72 6.06 -13.15
CA TRP A 216 42.11 7.34 -12.78
C TRP A 216 40.57 7.31 -12.93
N LYS A 217 40.10 6.75 -14.03
CA LYS A 217 38.66 6.65 -14.27
C LYS A 217 37.96 5.69 -13.27
N HIS A 218 38.65 4.63 -12.85
CA HIS A 218 38.18 3.73 -11.79
C HIS A 218 38.01 4.46 -10.46
N GLU A 219 38.97 5.26 -10.03
CA GLU A 219 38.84 6.08 -8.81
C GLU A 219 37.69 7.07 -8.89
N GLN A 220 37.50 7.71 -10.03
CA GLN A 220 36.37 8.61 -10.28
C GLN A 220 35.03 7.89 -10.17
N MET A 221 34.90 6.69 -10.76
CA MET A 221 33.71 5.88 -10.67
C MET A 221 33.44 5.43 -9.24
N ASN A 222 34.47 5.01 -8.49
CA ASN A 222 34.32 4.64 -7.10
C ASN A 222 33.80 5.82 -6.25
N ALA A 223 34.28 7.03 -6.49
CA ALA A 223 33.79 8.22 -5.82
C ALA A 223 32.32 8.53 -6.17
N GLN A 224 31.90 8.31 -7.41
CA GLN A 224 30.49 8.45 -7.82
C GLN A 224 29.62 7.36 -7.19
N ALA A 225 30.05 6.11 -7.21
CA ALA A 225 29.35 4.98 -6.59
C ALA A 225 29.18 5.19 -5.06
N GLU A 226 30.19 5.74 -4.40
CA GLU A 226 30.10 6.04 -2.96
C GLU A 226 29.13 7.21 -2.67
N ARG A 227 29.04 8.22 -3.53
CA ARG A 227 28.00 9.26 -3.44
C ARG A 227 26.61 8.66 -3.62
N PHE A 228 26.43 7.82 -4.63
CA PHE A 228 25.17 7.14 -4.88
C PHE A 228 24.79 6.22 -3.71
N ARG A 229 25.75 5.46 -3.16
CA ARG A 229 25.52 4.64 -1.97
C ARG A 229 25.01 5.48 -0.79
N LYS A 230 25.65 6.62 -0.51
CA LYS A 230 25.25 7.50 0.61
C LYS A 230 23.84 8.06 0.44
N ILE A 231 23.47 8.46 -0.78
CA ILE A 231 22.13 8.98 -1.02
C ILE A 231 21.08 7.88 -0.97
N THR A 232 21.38 6.68 -1.48
CA THR A 232 20.56 5.50 -1.38
C THR A 232 20.27 5.14 0.09
N MET A 233 21.30 5.15 0.94
CA MET A 233 21.13 4.90 2.38
C MET A 233 20.26 5.96 3.06
N LYS A 234 20.38 7.24 2.65
CA LYS A 234 19.48 8.30 3.16
C LYS A 234 18.03 8.07 2.76
N VAL A 235 17.79 7.65 1.50
CA VAL A 235 16.43 7.32 1.03
C VAL A 235 15.86 6.13 1.81
N LEU A 236 16.64 5.05 1.99
CA LEU A 236 16.22 3.89 2.75
C LEU A 236 15.91 4.24 4.22
N THR A 237 16.78 5.01 4.87
CA THR A 237 16.56 5.47 6.25
C THR A 237 15.28 6.31 6.36
N MET A 238 15.04 7.21 5.41
CA MET A 238 13.81 7.99 5.37
C MET A 238 12.57 7.10 5.20
N GLN A 239 12.62 6.10 4.30
CA GLN A 239 11.51 5.17 4.09
C GLN A 239 11.23 4.33 5.34
N LEU A 240 12.27 3.78 5.98
CA LEU A 240 12.13 3.01 7.22
C LEU A 240 11.57 3.85 8.36
N ASN A 241 12.06 5.07 8.55
CA ASN A 241 11.54 5.98 9.58
C ASN A 241 10.07 6.34 9.31
N SER A 242 9.68 6.51 8.05
CA SER A 242 8.29 6.75 7.67
C SER A 242 7.39 5.58 8.04
N VAL A 243 7.82 4.33 7.74
CA VAL A 243 7.09 3.12 8.12
C VAL A 243 7.00 2.99 9.64
N THR A 244 8.10 3.21 10.36
CA THR A 244 8.13 3.16 11.83
C THR A 244 7.16 4.16 12.45
N LEU A 245 7.09 5.39 11.91
CA LEU A 245 6.14 6.40 12.38
C LEU A 245 4.69 5.99 12.11
N MET A 246 4.41 5.44 10.93
CA MET A 246 3.08 4.90 10.61
C MET A 246 2.69 3.74 11.53
N ASP A 247 3.62 2.83 11.81
CA ASP A 247 3.40 1.70 12.72
C ASP A 247 3.15 2.19 14.16
N LEU A 248 3.91 3.18 14.62
CA LEU A 248 3.69 3.80 15.93
C LEU A 248 2.28 4.41 16.05
N MET A 249 1.81 5.11 15.01
CA MET A 249 0.46 5.69 15.00
C MET A 249 -0.62 4.60 14.92
N ALA A 250 -0.40 3.54 14.12
CA ALA A 250 -1.35 2.45 13.95
C ALA A 250 -1.51 1.63 15.25
N TYR A 251 -0.40 1.14 15.79
CA TYR A 251 -0.43 0.32 17.01
C TYR A 251 -0.70 1.15 18.27
N GLY A 252 -0.23 2.39 18.30
CA GLY A 252 -0.56 3.34 19.37
C GLY A 252 -2.05 3.65 19.41
N GLY A 253 -2.66 3.94 18.27
CA GLY A 253 -4.09 4.18 18.16
C GLY A 253 -4.94 2.94 18.53
N ALA A 254 -4.53 1.76 18.07
CA ALA A 254 -5.15 0.50 18.48
C ALA A 254 -5.02 0.28 20.00
N GLY A 255 -3.82 0.52 20.57
CA GLY A 255 -3.56 0.42 22.00
C GLY A 255 -4.45 1.33 22.83
N LEU A 256 -4.64 2.59 22.42
CA LEU A 256 -5.56 3.52 23.12
C LEU A 256 -7.02 3.03 23.10
N GLY A 257 -7.48 2.49 21.97
CA GLY A 257 -8.80 1.89 21.86
C GLY A 257 -8.96 0.67 22.78
N ILE A 258 -7.94 -0.20 22.82
CA ILE A 258 -7.88 -1.39 23.69
C ILE A 258 -7.89 -0.97 25.15
N ILE A 259 -7.05 -0.04 25.57
CA ILE A 259 -7.00 0.48 26.96
C ILE A 259 -8.36 1.03 27.36
N SER A 260 -9.03 1.80 26.48
CA SER A 260 -10.38 2.32 26.75
C SER A 260 -11.42 1.21 26.94
N ALA A 261 -11.35 0.13 26.13
CA ALA A 261 -12.27 -1.01 26.24
C ALA A 261 -12.03 -1.83 27.52
N VAL A 262 -10.76 -2.10 27.85
CA VAL A 262 -10.36 -2.84 29.06
C VAL A 262 -10.71 -2.05 30.33
N ALA A 263 -10.48 -0.72 30.34
CA ALA A 263 -10.87 0.14 31.46
C ALA A 263 -12.41 0.17 31.67
N ALA A 264 -13.19 0.13 30.58
CA ALA A 264 -14.65 0.05 30.67
C ALA A 264 -15.13 -1.32 31.17
N PHE A 265 -14.44 -2.40 30.82
CA PHE A 265 -14.68 -3.74 31.33
C PHE A 265 -14.35 -3.81 32.85
N ALA A 266 -13.19 -3.31 33.28
CA ALA A 266 -12.79 -3.27 34.68
C ALA A 266 -13.77 -2.46 35.54
N ALA A 267 -14.39 -1.43 34.96
CA ALA A 267 -15.44 -0.63 35.60
C ALA A 267 -16.84 -1.28 35.57
N GLY A 268 -16.96 -2.51 35.08
CA GLY A 268 -18.26 -3.23 34.98
C GLY A 268 -19.21 -2.68 33.91
N ARG A 269 -18.76 -1.79 33.03
CA ARG A 269 -19.61 -1.15 31.98
C ARG A 269 -19.67 -1.93 30.67
N LEU A 270 -18.78 -2.88 30.48
CA LEU A 270 -18.74 -3.74 29.30
C LEU A 270 -18.72 -5.23 29.67
N THR A 271 -19.31 -6.05 28.83
CA THR A 271 -19.20 -7.50 28.94
C THR A 271 -17.85 -7.97 28.36
N LEU A 272 -17.37 -9.15 28.75
CA LEU A 272 -16.14 -9.75 28.22
C LEU A 272 -16.22 -9.92 26.70
N THR A 273 -17.37 -10.37 26.17
CA THR A 273 -17.63 -10.51 24.73
C THR A 273 -17.45 -9.18 23.98
N ALA A 274 -18.02 -8.10 24.49
CA ALA A 274 -17.91 -6.78 23.90
C ALA A 274 -16.46 -6.28 23.91
N THR A 275 -15.77 -6.48 25.03
CA THR A 275 -14.36 -6.09 25.18
C THR A 275 -13.46 -6.86 24.21
N LEU A 276 -13.61 -8.18 24.14
CA LEU A 276 -12.86 -9.02 23.19
C LEU A 276 -13.11 -8.62 21.73
N THR A 277 -14.38 -8.32 21.40
CA THR A 277 -14.71 -7.85 20.04
C THR A 277 -13.95 -6.58 19.68
N ILE A 278 -13.90 -5.60 20.59
CA ILE A 278 -13.18 -4.34 20.38
C ILE A 278 -11.66 -4.60 20.28
N VAL A 279 -11.10 -5.39 21.18
CA VAL A 279 -9.66 -5.71 21.23
C VAL A 279 -9.20 -6.38 19.94
N LEU A 280 -9.95 -7.39 19.48
CA LEU A 280 -9.58 -8.14 18.27
C LEU A 280 -9.76 -7.34 16.98
N LEU A 281 -10.73 -6.42 16.92
CA LEU A 281 -10.98 -5.57 15.76
C LEU A 281 -10.20 -4.26 15.79
N ALA A 282 -9.57 -3.88 16.91
CA ALA A 282 -8.88 -2.60 17.04
C ALA A 282 -7.77 -2.43 15.98
N ALA A 283 -7.03 -3.48 15.65
CA ALA A 283 -5.99 -3.44 14.64
C ALA A 283 -6.55 -3.24 13.21
N ASP A 284 -7.75 -3.76 12.94
CA ASP A 284 -8.37 -3.69 11.61
C ASP A 284 -8.76 -2.26 11.20
N PHE A 285 -8.85 -1.31 12.15
CA PHE A 285 -9.02 0.12 11.85
C PHE A 285 -7.82 0.70 11.12
N PHE A 286 -6.62 0.23 11.41
CA PHE A 286 -5.35 0.85 11.02
C PHE A 286 -4.63 0.08 9.94
N LEU A 287 -4.77 -1.25 9.88
CA LEU A 287 -4.09 -2.10 8.91
C LEU A 287 -4.31 -1.67 7.44
N PRO A 288 -5.54 -1.29 7.00
CA PRO A 288 -5.75 -0.82 5.63
C PRO A 288 -4.97 0.46 5.30
N LEU A 289 -4.90 1.39 6.24
CA LEU A 289 -4.17 2.66 6.08
C LEU A 289 -2.65 2.46 6.11
N ARG A 290 -2.18 1.54 6.94
CA ARG A 290 -0.76 1.14 6.98
C ARG A 290 -0.32 0.57 5.62
N LEU A 291 -1.12 -0.33 5.05
CA LEU A 291 -0.87 -0.89 3.71
C LEU A 291 -0.92 0.20 2.63
N LEU A 292 -1.86 1.14 2.73
CA LEU A 292 -1.91 2.29 1.84
C LEU A 292 -0.61 3.10 1.89
N GLY A 293 -0.05 3.33 3.08
CA GLY A 293 1.22 4.02 3.24
C GLY A 293 2.38 3.31 2.54
N SER A 294 2.44 1.98 2.63
CA SER A 294 3.44 1.18 1.92
C SER A 294 3.30 1.29 0.39
N TYR A 295 2.08 1.20 -0.13
CA TYR A 295 1.83 1.35 -1.57
C TYR A 295 2.03 2.77 -2.07
N PHE A 296 1.86 3.77 -1.22
CA PHE A 296 2.06 5.18 -1.56
C PHE A 296 3.49 5.47 -2.01
N HIS A 297 4.50 4.93 -1.32
CA HIS A 297 5.90 5.10 -1.70
C HIS A 297 6.20 4.51 -3.09
N ILE A 298 5.58 3.38 -3.43
CA ILE A 298 5.73 2.75 -4.74
C ILE A 298 4.98 3.54 -5.82
N ALA A 299 3.77 3.98 -5.53
CA ALA A 299 2.94 4.75 -6.48
C ALA A 299 3.50 6.14 -6.78
N MET A 300 4.26 6.75 -5.87
CA MET A 300 4.93 8.03 -6.11
C MET A 300 6.00 7.94 -7.20
N ASN A 301 6.70 6.82 -7.31
CA ASN A 301 7.70 6.61 -8.36
C ASN A 301 7.04 6.58 -9.75
N GLY A 302 5.82 6.06 -9.87
CA GLY A 302 5.07 6.01 -11.14
C GLY A 302 4.32 7.30 -11.50
N ALA A 303 4.28 8.28 -10.61
CA ALA A 303 3.59 9.57 -10.83
C ALA A 303 4.55 10.72 -11.12
N ALA A 304 5.85 10.50 -11.03
CA ALA A 304 6.92 11.44 -11.38
C ALA A 304 7.26 11.36 -12.87
#